data_9d35863843882c13df26b5f06f87ae05
#
_entry.id   9d35863843882c13df26b5f06f87ae05
#
_cell.length_a   1.000
_cell.length_b   1.000
_cell.length_c   1.000
_cell.angle_alpha   90.00
_cell.angle_beta   90.00
_cell.angle_gamma   90.00
#
_symmetry.space_group_name_H-M   'P 1'
#
loop_
_entity.id
_entity.type
_entity.pdbx_description
1 polymer ?
#
loop_
_entity_poly.entity_id
_entity_poly.type
_entity_poly.pdbx_seq_one_letter_code
_entity_poly.pdbx_strand_id
1 'polypeptide(L)'
;MSDTKPTIIGNPLPGMPWEARPAGCMDVVWRFSGNPVIDWNPTPQTSRVYNSAPVPFADGFAGVFRADHKNGRAHLHYGTSKDGIHFEIEDDRIEWIDENGKPATPSYAYDPRVVDIEGTYYITWCDDFPGASIGLGRTKDFKTFIRMENPCMPFNRNGVLFPRKVNGEYILLSRPSDSGHTPFGDIILSHSKD
;
A
#
# COMPACT_ATOMS: atom_id res chain seq x y z
N MET A 1 4.35 29.00 -23.55
CA MET A 1 4.23 28.24 -22.28
C MET A 1 5.61 27.79 -21.93
N SER A 2 6.14 28.16 -20.75
CA SER A 2 7.49 27.76 -20.34
C SER A 2 7.51 26.25 -20.10
N ASP A 3 8.43 25.58 -20.76
CA ASP A 3 8.69 24.13 -20.64
C ASP A 3 9.41 23.88 -19.30
N THR A 4 8.68 24.12 -18.19
CA THR A 4 9.20 23.82 -16.87
C THR A 4 9.16 22.32 -16.67
N LYS A 5 10.29 21.66 -16.84
CA LYS A 5 10.43 20.25 -16.45
C LYS A 5 10.06 20.10 -14.97
N PRO A 6 9.29 19.08 -14.61
CA PRO A 6 8.96 18.82 -13.20
C PRO A 6 10.25 18.61 -12.40
N THR A 7 10.32 19.24 -11.22
CA THR A 7 11.42 19.00 -10.29
C THR A 7 11.15 17.69 -9.53
N ILE A 8 12.01 16.71 -9.71
CA ILE A 8 11.96 15.47 -8.92
C ILE A 8 12.65 15.73 -7.59
N ILE A 9 11.91 15.59 -6.50
CA ILE A 9 12.42 15.68 -5.12
C ILE A 9 12.61 14.26 -4.61
N GLY A 10 13.85 13.82 -4.43
CA GLY A 10 14.21 12.50 -3.97
C GLY A 10 15.19 11.80 -4.90
N ASN A 11 15.59 10.59 -4.52
CA ASN A 11 16.44 9.77 -5.38
C ASN A 11 15.64 9.27 -6.59
N PRO A 12 16.28 9.16 -7.77
CA PRO A 12 15.65 8.53 -8.92
C PRO A 12 15.24 7.09 -8.57
N LEU A 13 14.07 6.67 -9.01
CA LEU A 13 13.67 5.27 -8.90
C LEU A 13 14.54 4.44 -9.84
N PRO A 14 15.31 3.46 -9.33
CA PRO A 14 16.23 2.69 -10.15
C PRO A 14 15.48 1.80 -11.14
N GLY A 15 15.96 1.77 -12.38
CA GLY A 15 15.54 0.78 -13.36
C GLY A 15 14.11 0.90 -13.90
N MET A 16 13.32 1.87 -13.48
CA MET A 16 11.94 2.02 -13.96
C MET A 16 11.92 2.58 -15.39
N PRO A 17 11.30 1.89 -16.36
CA PRO A 17 11.19 2.37 -17.72
C PRO A 17 10.09 3.41 -17.85
N TRP A 18 10.49 4.68 -17.85
CA TRP A 18 9.56 5.80 -18.03
C TRP A 18 9.24 6.01 -19.51
N GLU A 19 7.96 6.10 -19.82
CA GLU A 19 7.50 6.51 -21.15
C GLU A 19 7.30 8.03 -21.23
N ALA A 20 7.72 8.60 -22.36
CA ALA A 20 7.40 9.98 -22.66
C ALA A 20 5.89 10.15 -22.86
N ARG A 21 5.38 11.36 -22.60
CA ARG A 21 4.00 11.69 -22.86
C ARG A 21 3.70 11.46 -24.35
N PRO A 22 2.63 10.71 -24.70
CA PRO A 22 2.28 10.47 -26.10
C PRO A 22 2.02 11.78 -26.86
N ALA A 23 2.45 11.85 -28.10
CA ALA A 23 2.21 13.01 -28.94
C ALA A 23 0.70 13.30 -29.06
N GLY A 24 0.31 14.56 -28.85
CA GLY A 24 -1.10 14.97 -28.86
C GLY A 24 -1.93 14.61 -27.62
N CYS A 25 -1.36 13.93 -26.64
CA CYS A 25 -2.06 13.65 -25.38
C CYS A 25 -2.23 14.96 -24.58
N MET A 26 -3.46 15.33 -24.29
CA MET A 26 -3.83 16.51 -23.48
C MET A 26 -4.16 16.17 -22.04
N ASP A 27 -4.16 14.86 -21.68
CA ASP A 27 -4.47 14.41 -20.33
C ASP A 27 -3.40 14.87 -19.33
N VAL A 28 -3.81 15.19 -18.12
CA VAL A 28 -2.88 15.54 -17.03
C VAL A 28 -2.01 14.36 -16.64
N VAL A 29 -2.56 13.14 -16.72
CA VAL A 29 -1.90 11.88 -16.42
C VAL A 29 -2.12 10.93 -17.60
N TRP A 30 -1.09 10.22 -17.99
CA TRP A 30 -1.18 9.15 -18.99
C TRP A 30 -0.69 7.84 -18.43
N ARG A 31 -1.17 6.76 -18.95
CA ARG A 31 -0.84 5.42 -18.49
C ARG A 31 0.29 4.83 -19.31
N PHE A 32 1.09 4.00 -18.67
CA PHE A 32 2.06 3.16 -19.34
C PHE A 32 1.37 2.29 -20.42
N SER A 33 1.97 2.19 -21.60
CA SER A 33 1.36 1.50 -22.74
C SER A 33 1.22 -0.01 -22.54
N GLY A 34 2.06 -0.59 -21.67
CA GLY A 34 2.02 -2.02 -21.31
C GLY A 34 1.04 -2.37 -20.19
N ASN A 35 0.17 -1.41 -19.75
CA ASN A 35 -0.86 -1.75 -18.75
C ASN A 35 -1.94 -2.72 -19.33
N PRO A 36 -2.48 -3.64 -18.49
CA PRO A 36 -2.16 -3.86 -17.08
C PRO A 36 -0.80 -4.57 -16.90
N VAL A 37 -0.02 -4.14 -15.91
CA VAL A 37 1.27 -4.78 -15.57
C VAL A 37 1.10 -6.05 -14.73
N ILE A 38 -0.05 -6.27 -14.15
CA ILE A 38 -0.46 -7.49 -13.46
C ILE A 38 -1.79 -7.92 -14.08
N ASP A 39 -1.83 -9.07 -14.69
CA ASP A 39 -3.01 -9.60 -15.38
C ASP A 39 -3.95 -10.35 -14.40
N TRP A 40 -5.03 -10.89 -14.93
CA TRP A 40 -5.99 -11.73 -14.21
C TRP A 40 -5.35 -13.05 -13.79
N ASN A 41 -5.80 -13.57 -12.63
CA ASN A 41 -5.31 -14.82 -12.05
C ASN A 41 -3.77 -14.87 -11.95
N PRO A 42 -3.15 -13.86 -11.31
CA PRO A 42 -1.70 -13.78 -11.24
C PRO A 42 -1.08 -14.93 -10.44
N THR A 43 -1.87 -15.57 -9.57
CA THR A 43 -1.46 -16.77 -8.83
C THR A 43 -2.60 -17.81 -8.81
N PRO A 44 -2.33 -19.08 -8.45
CA PRO A 44 -3.37 -20.12 -8.36
C PRO A 44 -4.56 -19.77 -7.46
N GLN A 45 -4.36 -19.05 -6.36
CA GLN A 45 -5.42 -18.73 -5.42
C GLN A 45 -6.14 -17.42 -5.74
N THR A 46 -5.49 -16.49 -6.44
CA THR A 46 -6.01 -15.14 -6.67
C THR A 46 -6.72 -15.00 -8.01
N SER A 47 -7.75 -14.19 -8.05
CA SER A 47 -8.45 -13.81 -9.28
C SER A 47 -7.97 -12.47 -9.82
N ARG A 48 -7.65 -11.52 -8.94
CA ARG A 48 -7.30 -10.15 -9.31
C ARG A 48 -6.42 -9.51 -8.25
N VAL A 49 -5.60 -8.55 -8.71
CA VAL A 49 -4.83 -7.64 -7.84
C VAL A 49 -5.29 -6.21 -8.07
N TYR A 50 -5.50 -5.48 -6.98
CA TYR A 50 -5.86 -4.07 -6.98
C TYR A 50 -5.00 -3.29 -5.99
N ASN A 51 -5.07 -1.96 -6.07
CA ASN A 51 -4.59 -1.03 -5.04
C ASN A 51 -3.30 -1.50 -4.38
N SER A 52 -2.33 -1.78 -5.23
CA SER A 52 -1.01 -2.27 -4.81
C SER A 52 -0.17 -1.14 -4.21
N ALA A 53 0.71 -1.49 -3.30
CA ALA A 53 1.62 -0.56 -2.62
C ALA A 53 3.09 -1.01 -2.79
N PRO A 54 3.65 -0.97 -4.00
CA PRO A 54 5.07 -1.20 -4.22
C PRO A 54 5.89 0.01 -3.77
N VAL A 55 7.07 -0.25 -3.21
CA VAL A 55 8.05 0.75 -2.79
C VAL A 55 9.45 0.32 -3.27
N PRO A 56 10.39 1.24 -3.44
CA PRO A 56 11.79 0.89 -3.66
C PRO A 56 12.32 0.04 -2.50
N PHE A 57 12.97 -1.06 -2.82
CA PHE A 57 13.58 -1.98 -1.86
C PHE A 57 14.77 -2.68 -2.47
N ALA A 58 15.92 -2.65 -1.78
CA ALA A 58 17.18 -3.19 -2.29
C ALA A 58 17.52 -2.64 -3.69
N ASP A 59 17.73 -3.49 -4.66
CA ASP A 59 18.05 -3.15 -6.05
C ASP A 59 16.82 -3.12 -7.00
N GLY A 60 15.61 -3.10 -6.44
CA GLY A 60 14.36 -3.13 -7.18
C GLY A 60 13.18 -2.60 -6.35
N PHE A 61 12.12 -3.36 -6.33
CA PHE A 61 10.87 -3.03 -5.64
C PHE A 61 10.38 -4.23 -4.83
N ALA A 62 9.80 -3.95 -3.68
CA ALA A 62 8.97 -4.87 -2.92
C ALA A 62 7.64 -4.20 -2.59
N GLY A 63 6.61 -4.97 -2.28
CA GLY A 63 5.34 -4.35 -1.95
C GLY A 63 4.32 -5.29 -1.34
N VAL A 64 3.25 -4.65 -0.88
CA VAL A 64 2.06 -5.31 -0.38
C VAL A 64 0.93 -5.09 -1.37
N PHE A 65 0.29 -6.15 -1.77
CA PHE A 65 -0.71 -6.18 -2.84
C PHE A 65 -2.05 -6.64 -2.28
N ARG A 66 -3.12 -5.90 -2.57
CA ARG A 66 -4.45 -6.44 -2.37
C ARG A 66 -4.71 -7.50 -3.43
N ALA A 67 -4.87 -8.73 -3.02
CA ALA A 67 -5.25 -9.83 -3.88
C ALA A 67 -6.63 -10.37 -3.48
N ASP A 68 -7.58 -10.27 -4.41
CA ASP A 68 -8.89 -10.86 -4.23
C ASP A 68 -8.81 -12.35 -4.61
N HIS A 69 -9.04 -13.21 -3.64
CA HIS A 69 -9.03 -14.65 -3.84
C HIS A 69 -10.27 -15.13 -4.63
N LYS A 70 -10.17 -16.30 -5.21
CA LYS A 70 -11.27 -16.94 -5.96
C LYS A 70 -12.52 -17.22 -5.11
N ASN A 71 -12.38 -17.23 -3.78
CA ASN A 71 -13.48 -17.32 -2.83
C ASN A 71 -14.17 -15.98 -2.51
N GLY A 72 -13.78 -14.89 -3.19
CA GLY A 72 -14.33 -13.55 -3.01
C GLY A 72 -13.75 -12.76 -1.83
N ARG A 73 -12.76 -13.29 -1.11
CA ARG A 73 -12.11 -12.58 0.01
C ARG A 73 -10.85 -11.86 -0.44
N ALA A 74 -10.67 -10.65 0.06
CA ALA A 74 -9.44 -9.90 -0.12
C ALA A 74 -8.43 -10.22 0.97
N HIS A 75 -7.18 -10.41 0.58
CA HIS A 75 -6.03 -10.62 1.45
C HIS A 75 -4.84 -9.79 0.98
N LEU A 76 -3.86 -9.62 1.84
CA LEU A 76 -2.61 -8.95 1.52
C LEU A 76 -1.55 -9.97 1.13
N HIS A 77 -0.95 -9.77 -0.02
CA HIS A 77 0.12 -10.60 -0.57
C HIS A 77 1.41 -9.82 -0.69
N TYR A 78 2.52 -10.50 -0.61
CA TYR A 78 3.83 -9.94 -0.89
C TYR A 78 4.16 -10.11 -2.37
N GLY A 79 4.96 -9.19 -2.91
CA GLY A 79 5.47 -9.31 -4.26
C GLY A 79 6.70 -8.44 -4.47
N THR A 80 7.49 -8.79 -5.48
CA THR A 80 8.72 -8.09 -5.86
C THR A 80 8.75 -7.76 -7.34
N SER A 81 9.60 -6.81 -7.71
CA SER A 81 9.91 -6.49 -9.09
C SER A 81 11.32 -5.91 -9.20
N LYS A 82 11.99 -6.16 -10.32
CA LYS A 82 13.29 -5.54 -10.64
C LYS A 82 13.13 -4.18 -11.32
N ASP A 83 12.01 -3.95 -11.98
CA ASP A 83 11.83 -2.80 -12.86
C ASP A 83 10.53 -2.00 -12.61
N GLY A 84 9.70 -2.43 -11.65
CA GLY A 84 8.43 -1.80 -11.34
C GLY A 84 7.31 -2.10 -12.35
N ILE A 85 7.55 -3.03 -13.28
CA ILE A 85 6.58 -3.45 -14.31
C ILE A 85 6.31 -4.95 -14.21
N HIS A 86 7.34 -5.77 -14.14
CA HIS A 86 7.22 -7.20 -14.02
C HIS A 86 7.24 -7.59 -12.54
N PHE A 87 6.07 -7.89 -12.01
CA PHE A 87 5.88 -8.27 -10.60
C PHE A 87 5.73 -9.78 -10.45
N GLU A 88 6.48 -10.33 -9.51
CA GLU A 88 6.31 -11.68 -8.99
C GLU A 88 5.54 -11.58 -7.67
N ILE A 89 4.32 -12.12 -7.62
CA ILE A 89 3.45 -12.07 -6.45
C ILE A 89 3.37 -13.47 -5.85
N GLU A 90 3.64 -13.57 -4.55
CA GLU A 90 3.53 -14.83 -3.82
C GLU A 90 2.08 -15.32 -3.80
N ASP A 91 1.86 -16.64 -3.95
CA ASP A 91 0.53 -17.23 -3.92
C ASP A 91 -0.06 -17.27 -2.51
N ASP A 92 0.79 -17.36 -1.50
CA ASP A 92 0.37 -17.31 -0.11
C ASP A 92 0.18 -15.87 0.35
N ARG A 93 -0.89 -15.64 1.13
CA ARG A 93 -1.08 -14.35 1.79
C ARG A 93 0.00 -14.10 2.82
N ILE A 94 0.25 -12.83 3.12
CA ILE A 94 1.16 -12.44 4.21
C ILE A 94 0.63 -13.00 5.54
N GLU A 95 1.47 -13.75 6.22
CA GLU A 95 1.22 -14.17 7.60
C GLU A 95 1.81 -13.13 8.55
N TRP A 96 0.95 -12.59 9.40
CA TRP A 96 1.31 -11.58 10.38
C TRP A 96 1.50 -12.18 11.76
N ILE A 97 2.45 -11.65 12.51
CA ILE A 97 2.61 -11.92 13.94
C ILE A 97 2.41 -10.63 14.74
N ASP A 98 1.99 -10.75 15.99
CA ASP A 98 2.01 -9.63 16.93
C ASP A 98 3.44 -9.37 17.45
N GLU A 99 3.60 -8.37 18.29
CA GLU A 99 4.90 -8.01 18.88
C GLU A 99 5.47 -9.10 19.83
N ASN A 100 4.64 -10.05 20.24
CA ASN A 100 5.02 -11.20 21.04
C ASN A 100 5.29 -12.45 20.19
N GLY A 101 5.23 -12.34 18.86
CA GLY A 101 5.45 -13.44 17.93
C GLY A 101 4.25 -14.39 17.76
N LYS A 102 3.06 -14.03 18.24
CA LYS A 102 1.85 -14.83 18.07
C LYS A 102 1.18 -14.54 16.73
N PRO A 103 0.53 -15.54 16.12
CA PRO A 103 -0.23 -15.31 14.88
C PRO A 103 -1.27 -14.19 15.03
N ALA A 104 -1.24 -13.25 14.09
CA ALA A 104 -2.08 -12.04 14.11
C ALA A 104 -2.62 -11.68 12.71
N THR A 105 -2.66 -12.64 11.78
CA THR A 105 -3.09 -12.42 10.40
C THR A 105 -4.57 -12.03 10.35
N PRO A 106 -4.92 -10.88 9.71
CA PRO A 106 -6.31 -10.47 9.57
C PRO A 106 -7.09 -11.45 8.69
N SER A 107 -8.35 -11.69 9.02
CA SER A 107 -9.24 -12.56 8.23
C SER A 107 -9.68 -11.92 6.92
N TYR A 108 -9.63 -10.59 6.85
CA TYR A 108 -9.98 -9.78 5.70
C TYR A 108 -9.17 -8.48 5.73
N ALA A 109 -8.44 -8.21 4.66
CA ALA A 109 -7.60 -7.02 4.56
C ALA A 109 -7.50 -6.56 3.10
N TYR A 110 -7.61 -5.26 2.85
CA TYR A 110 -7.59 -4.72 1.51
C TYR A 110 -7.02 -3.28 1.49
N ASP A 111 -6.71 -2.81 0.30
CA ASP A 111 -6.20 -1.47 0.02
C ASP A 111 -4.98 -1.08 0.87
N PRO A 112 -3.88 -1.84 0.79
CA PRO A 112 -2.67 -1.53 1.52
C PRO A 112 -2.03 -0.23 1.03
N ARG A 113 -1.30 0.42 1.93
CA ARG A 113 -0.36 1.51 1.64
C ARG A 113 0.91 1.26 2.41
N VAL A 114 2.04 1.44 1.75
CA VAL A 114 3.37 1.23 2.34
C VAL A 114 4.14 2.54 2.29
N VAL A 115 4.76 2.89 3.40
CA VAL A 115 5.69 4.02 3.47
C VAL A 115 6.95 3.62 4.23
N ASP A 116 8.10 4.07 3.74
CA ASP A 116 9.36 3.97 4.48
C ASP A 116 9.50 5.19 5.40
N ILE A 117 9.68 4.94 6.68
CA ILE A 117 10.03 5.96 7.66
C ILE A 117 11.25 5.48 8.44
N GLU A 118 12.39 6.12 8.20
CA GLU A 118 13.64 5.84 8.91
C GLU A 118 14.08 4.37 8.81
N GLY A 119 13.90 3.75 7.63
CA GLY A 119 14.29 2.36 7.35
C GLY A 119 13.34 1.31 7.91
N THR A 120 12.14 1.70 8.32
CA THR A 120 11.05 0.80 8.68
C THR A 120 9.88 1.04 7.72
N TYR A 121 9.43 -0.01 7.05
CA TYR A 121 8.27 0.03 6.17
C TYR A 121 7.00 -0.18 6.99
N TYR A 122 6.22 0.88 7.11
CA TYR A 122 4.90 0.84 7.75
C TYR A 122 3.84 0.55 6.70
N ILE A 123 2.92 -0.33 7.04
CA ILE A 123 1.83 -0.76 6.19
C ILE A 123 0.51 -0.42 6.87
N THR A 124 -0.34 0.37 6.20
CA THR A 124 -1.74 0.55 6.60
C THR A 124 -2.64 -0.17 5.62
N TRP A 125 -3.77 -0.69 6.09
CA TRP A 125 -4.78 -1.33 5.24
C TRP A 125 -6.17 -1.08 5.79
N CYS A 126 -7.20 -1.38 5.00
CA CYS A 126 -8.56 -1.43 5.49
C CYS A 126 -8.83 -2.79 6.11
N ASP A 127 -9.29 -2.80 7.34
CA ASP A 127 -9.68 -3.96 8.15
C ASP A 127 -11.19 -3.90 8.45
N ASP A 128 -11.80 -5.00 8.83
CA ASP A 128 -13.21 -5.08 9.22
C ASP A 128 -13.42 -5.53 10.68
N PHE A 129 -12.35 -5.64 11.45
CA PHE A 129 -12.42 -6.02 12.85
C PHE A 129 -11.69 -5.03 13.76
N PRO A 130 -12.37 -4.51 14.78
CA PRO A 130 -13.78 -4.68 15.18
C PRO A 130 -14.72 -3.67 14.47
N GLY A 131 -15.12 -3.95 13.25
CA GLY A 131 -15.84 -3.06 12.34
C GLY A 131 -14.87 -2.37 11.37
N ALA A 132 -15.37 -1.40 10.59
CA ALA A 132 -14.55 -0.66 9.64
C ALA A 132 -13.38 0.05 10.35
N SER A 133 -12.17 -0.42 10.14
CA SER A 133 -10.98 0.09 10.83
C SER A 133 -9.77 0.16 9.92
N ILE A 134 -8.74 0.82 10.41
CA ILE A 134 -7.43 0.90 9.78
C ILE A 134 -6.53 -0.08 10.52
N GLY A 135 -6.06 -1.11 9.82
CA GLY A 135 -4.98 -1.96 10.31
C GLY A 135 -3.64 -1.26 10.13
N LEU A 136 -2.71 -1.56 11.02
CA LEU A 136 -1.34 -1.07 10.99
C LEU A 136 -0.37 -2.21 11.23
N GLY A 137 0.73 -2.20 10.50
CA GLY A 137 1.82 -3.13 10.71
C GLY A 137 3.13 -2.59 10.16
N ARG A 138 4.20 -3.33 10.39
CA ARG A 138 5.54 -2.94 9.93
C ARG A 138 6.36 -4.14 9.48
N THR A 139 7.33 -3.86 8.64
CA THR A 139 8.39 -4.78 8.25
C THR A 139 9.69 -4.02 8.02
N LYS A 140 10.84 -4.70 8.10
CA LYS A 140 12.14 -4.16 7.69
C LYS A 140 12.71 -4.89 6.48
N ASP A 141 12.21 -6.07 6.20
CA ASP A 141 12.82 -7.01 5.26
C ASP A 141 11.82 -7.62 4.26
N PHE A 142 10.54 -7.29 4.38
CA PHE A 142 9.44 -7.90 3.64
C PHE A 142 9.37 -9.44 3.77
N LYS A 143 9.91 -9.98 4.87
CA LYS A 143 9.84 -11.40 5.24
C LYS A 143 9.10 -11.59 6.55
N THR A 144 9.40 -10.72 7.51
CA THR A 144 8.74 -10.71 8.82
C THR A 144 7.79 -9.52 8.90
N PHE A 145 6.51 -9.79 9.05
CA PHE A 145 5.45 -8.79 9.13
C PHE A 145 4.86 -8.75 10.54
N ILE A 146 5.03 -7.63 11.20
CA ILE A 146 4.55 -7.42 12.58
C ILE A 146 3.29 -6.58 12.53
N ARG A 147 2.17 -7.14 13.00
CA ARG A 147 0.93 -6.39 13.18
C ARG A 147 1.02 -5.57 14.46
N MET A 148 0.69 -4.31 14.35
CA MET A 148 0.60 -3.36 15.45
C MET A 148 -0.87 -3.16 15.85
N GLU A 149 -1.10 -2.42 16.93
CA GLU A 149 -2.45 -1.97 17.27
C GLU A 149 -3.04 -1.06 16.19
N ASN A 150 -4.36 -1.09 16.04
CA ASN A 150 -5.03 -0.21 15.10
C ASN A 150 -4.85 1.25 15.54
N PRO A 151 -4.43 2.16 14.65
CA PRO A 151 -4.07 3.53 15.01
C PRO A 151 -5.27 4.43 15.35
N CYS A 152 -6.48 3.96 15.05
CA CYS A 152 -7.73 4.70 15.27
C CYS A 152 -8.83 3.77 15.75
N MET A 153 -9.78 4.36 16.48
CA MET A 153 -11.04 3.68 16.77
C MET A 153 -11.86 3.44 15.50
N PRO A 154 -12.73 2.43 15.46
CA PRO A 154 -13.75 2.33 14.42
C PRO A 154 -14.71 3.55 14.52
N PHE A 155 -15.32 4.06 13.50
CA PHE A 155 -15.31 3.58 12.12
C PHE A 155 -14.43 4.51 11.27
N ASN A 156 -13.27 4.05 10.88
CA ASN A 156 -12.31 4.76 10.03
C ASN A 156 -11.76 3.84 8.95
N ARG A 157 -11.51 4.38 7.77
CA ARG A 157 -10.93 3.65 6.65
C ARG A 157 -9.86 4.47 5.93
N ASN A 158 -9.15 3.81 5.03
CA ASN A 158 -8.23 4.44 4.09
C ASN A 158 -7.16 5.31 4.78
N GLY A 159 -6.56 4.77 5.83
CA GLY A 159 -5.46 5.44 6.54
C GLY A 159 -4.26 5.65 5.61
N VAL A 160 -3.73 6.88 5.61
CA VAL A 160 -2.53 7.25 4.87
C VAL A 160 -1.52 7.80 5.87
N LEU A 161 -0.47 7.03 6.12
CA LEU A 161 0.64 7.49 6.93
C LEU A 161 1.58 8.35 6.08
N PHE A 162 2.04 9.49 6.60
CA PHE A 162 3.03 10.31 5.90
C PHE A 162 4.36 9.57 5.79
N PRO A 163 5.08 9.73 4.67
CA PRO A 163 6.35 9.03 4.44
C PRO A 163 7.54 9.64 5.22
N ARG A 164 7.27 10.39 6.25
CA ARG A 164 8.26 10.96 7.18
C ARG A 164 7.58 11.49 8.42
N LYS A 165 8.32 11.61 9.50
CA LYS A 165 7.89 12.38 10.67
C LYS A 165 7.86 13.88 10.36
N VAL A 166 6.92 14.58 10.95
CA VAL A 166 6.80 16.04 10.92
C VAL A 166 6.94 16.54 12.34
N ASN A 167 7.94 17.37 12.61
CA ASN A 167 8.30 17.82 13.96
C ASN A 167 8.52 16.68 14.97
N GLY A 168 9.06 15.54 14.49
CA GLY A 168 9.31 14.37 15.33
C GLY A 168 8.10 13.47 15.56
N GLU A 169 6.95 13.74 14.97
CA GLU A 169 5.72 12.98 15.13
C GLU A 169 5.30 12.28 13.84
N TYR A 170 4.70 11.10 13.98
CA TYR A 170 3.99 10.42 12.90
C TYR A 170 2.71 11.15 12.58
N ILE A 171 2.36 11.25 11.32
CA ILE A 171 1.13 11.91 10.84
C ILE A 171 0.30 10.90 10.06
N LEU A 172 -0.95 10.73 10.46
CA LEU A 172 -1.91 9.87 9.78
C LEU A 172 -3.10 10.68 9.28
N LEU A 173 -3.45 10.51 8.03
CA LEU A 173 -4.73 10.95 7.48
C LEU A 173 -5.70 9.76 7.49
N SER A 174 -6.89 9.96 8.01
CA SER A 174 -7.94 8.95 8.03
C SER A 174 -9.28 9.52 7.56
N ARG A 175 -10.21 8.62 7.22
CA ARG A 175 -11.53 9.00 6.75
C ARG A 175 -12.61 8.26 7.54
N PRO A 176 -13.50 8.98 8.24
CA PRO A 176 -14.67 8.38 8.85
C PRO A 176 -15.51 7.64 7.80
N SER A 177 -15.94 6.43 8.13
CA SER A 177 -16.72 5.59 7.23
C SER A 177 -17.39 4.47 8.01
N ASP A 178 -18.68 4.28 7.80
CA ASP A 178 -19.43 3.17 8.39
C ASP A 178 -19.05 1.81 7.77
N SER A 179 -19.72 0.74 8.21
CA SER A 179 -19.56 -0.60 7.67
C SER A 179 -20.08 -0.73 6.22
N GLY A 180 -20.98 0.14 5.79
CA GLY A 180 -21.56 0.19 4.46
C GLY A 180 -20.72 0.94 3.42
N HIS A 181 -19.50 1.34 3.77
CA HIS A 181 -18.62 2.18 2.95
C HIS A 181 -19.17 3.59 2.66
N THR A 182 -20.18 4.03 3.39
CA THR A 182 -20.69 5.38 3.26
C THR A 182 -19.66 6.36 3.84
N PRO A 183 -19.05 7.21 3.01
CA PRO A 183 -18.16 8.24 3.51
C PRO A 183 -18.97 9.35 4.17
N PHE A 184 -18.53 9.80 5.33
CA PHE A 184 -19.10 10.97 5.99
C PHE A 184 -17.99 11.70 6.78
N GLY A 185 -18.18 12.99 6.92
CA GLY A 185 -17.20 13.85 7.57
C GLY A 185 -15.98 14.17 6.72
N ASP A 186 -15.10 14.95 7.29
CA ASP A 186 -13.88 15.41 6.68
C ASP A 186 -12.74 14.39 6.83
N ILE A 187 -11.65 14.62 6.11
CA ILE A 187 -10.41 13.90 6.35
C ILE A 187 -9.83 14.36 7.69
N ILE A 188 -9.59 13.40 8.59
CA ILE A 188 -9.01 13.65 9.91
C ILE A 188 -7.51 13.54 9.82
N LEU A 189 -6.81 14.54 10.36
CA LEU A 189 -5.37 14.49 10.59
C LEU A 189 -5.13 14.14 12.07
N SER A 190 -4.38 13.05 12.28
CA SER A 190 -3.94 12.61 13.61
C SER A 190 -2.41 12.62 13.66
N HIS A 191 -1.87 12.79 14.85
CA HIS A 191 -0.43 12.75 15.09
C HIS A 191 -0.10 11.95 16.35
N SER A 192 1.06 11.29 16.36
CA SER A 192 1.58 10.52 17.48
C SER A 192 3.09 10.61 17.54
N LYS A 193 3.66 10.44 18.76
CA LYS A 193 5.12 10.35 18.95
C LYS A 193 5.62 8.92 18.77
N ASP A 194 4.78 7.95 18.94
CA ASP A 194 4.99 6.50 18.92
C ASP A 194 3.96 5.77 18.03
#